data_c7ac377e467b5604dd8d1ed875ac7a42
#
_entry.id   c7ac377e467b5604dd8d1ed875ac7a42
#
_cell.length_a   1.000
_cell.length_b   1.000
_cell.length_c   1.000
_cell.angle_alpha   90.00
_cell.angle_beta   90.00
_cell.angle_gamma   90.00
#
_symmetry.space_group_name_H-M   'P 1'
#
loop_
_entity.id
_entity.type
_entity.pdbx_description
1 polymer ?
#
loop_
_entity_poly.entity_id
_entity_poly.type
_entity_poly.pdbx_seq_one_letter_code
_entity_poly.pdbx_strand_id
1 'polypeptide(L)'
;GVEPGDAASADGRDGIVRRYNDMFGLVYQYLMREVGPISEHLLGRALRDLEGTHPALFYHASLGGDGTVDADLLRQNVRSLAGHPQRDALVQGLNELLYAELLVLRKTLGPQHEGRILRVFKDARLQEPPAGGHA
;
A
#
# COMPACT_ATOMS: atom_id res chain seq x y z
N GLY A 1 26.40 2.79 20.62
CA GLY A 1 26.20 2.73 19.19
C GLY A 1 24.76 2.46 18.85
N VAL A 2 24.47 2.54 17.57
CA VAL A 2 23.13 2.25 17.09
C VAL A 2 22.86 0.76 17.29
N GLU A 3 21.73 0.47 17.91
CA GLU A 3 21.34 -0.91 18.06
C GLU A 3 20.97 -1.49 16.71
N PRO A 4 21.48 -2.66 16.36
CA PRO A 4 21.15 -3.27 15.07
C PRO A 4 19.65 -3.40 14.84
N GLY A 5 18.88 -3.61 15.90
CA GLY A 5 17.44 -3.71 15.80
C GLY A 5 16.77 -2.44 15.30
N ASP A 6 17.24 -1.28 15.73
CA ASP A 6 16.65 -0.01 15.31
C ASP A 6 16.91 0.25 13.83
N ALA A 7 18.14 0.04 13.38
CA ALA A 7 18.47 0.21 11.97
C ALA A 7 17.70 -0.77 11.10
N ALA A 8 17.64 -2.03 11.53
CA ALA A 8 16.89 -3.05 10.79
C ALA A 8 15.40 -2.74 10.75
N SER A 9 14.84 -2.20 11.85
CA SER A 9 13.43 -1.83 11.88
C SER A 9 13.12 -0.68 10.93
N ALA A 10 14.00 0.32 10.88
CA ALA A 10 13.81 1.44 9.95
C ALA A 10 13.90 0.98 8.51
N ASP A 11 14.90 0.16 8.19
CA ASP A 11 15.07 -0.40 6.85
C ASP A 11 13.88 -1.30 6.51
N GLY A 12 13.39 -2.07 7.48
CA GLY A 12 12.24 -2.93 7.30
C GLY A 12 10.98 -2.14 6.98
N ARG A 13 10.76 -1.03 7.69
CA ARG A 13 9.60 -0.17 7.44
C ARG A 13 9.68 0.46 6.05
N ASP A 14 10.85 0.97 5.67
CA ASP A 14 11.04 1.56 4.35
C ASP A 14 10.86 0.53 3.25
N GLY A 15 11.33 -0.69 3.47
CA GLY A 15 11.16 -1.78 2.53
C GLY A 15 9.69 -2.18 2.36
N ILE A 16 8.92 -2.16 3.46
CA ILE A 16 7.51 -2.45 3.42
C ILE A 16 6.78 -1.41 2.57
N VAL A 17 7.01 -0.13 2.84
CA VAL A 17 6.35 0.95 2.09
C VAL A 17 6.72 0.86 0.62
N ARG A 18 7.99 0.61 0.31
CA ARG A 18 8.45 0.50 -1.08
C ARG A 18 7.75 -0.64 -1.80
N ARG A 19 7.65 -1.80 -1.16
CA ARG A 19 7.01 -2.96 -1.76
C ARG A 19 5.53 -2.69 -2.06
N TYR A 20 4.81 -2.10 -1.10
CA TYR A 20 3.41 -1.76 -1.33
C TYR A 20 3.27 -0.68 -2.39
N ASN A 21 4.13 0.32 -2.41
CA ASN A 21 4.09 1.35 -3.43
C ASN A 21 4.35 0.78 -4.83
N ASP A 22 5.21 -0.23 -4.95
CA ASP A 22 5.40 -0.92 -6.22
C ASP A 22 4.10 -1.56 -6.68
N MET A 23 3.37 -2.18 -5.78
CA MET A 23 2.08 -2.78 -6.12
C MET A 23 1.03 -1.71 -6.44
N PHE A 24 0.96 -0.64 -5.64
CA PHE A 24 0.02 0.46 -5.90
C PHE A 24 0.28 1.07 -7.27
N GLY A 25 1.54 1.26 -7.62
CA GLY A 25 1.91 1.80 -8.93
C GLY A 25 1.45 0.90 -10.07
N LEU A 26 1.59 -0.41 -9.91
CA LEU A 26 1.14 -1.36 -10.92
C LEU A 26 -0.38 -1.37 -11.08
N VAL A 27 -1.12 -1.29 -9.96
CA VAL A 27 -2.58 -1.19 -10.00
C VAL A 27 -3.00 0.09 -10.73
N TYR A 28 -2.36 1.20 -10.38
CA TYR A 28 -2.65 2.48 -11.01
C TYR A 28 -2.41 2.43 -12.52
N GLN A 29 -1.26 1.93 -12.94
CA GLN A 29 -0.92 1.82 -14.36
C GLN A 29 -1.91 0.92 -15.09
N TYR A 30 -2.29 -0.17 -14.48
CA TYR A 30 -3.24 -1.11 -15.07
C TYR A 30 -4.60 -0.42 -15.27
N LEU A 31 -5.14 0.20 -14.23
CA LEU A 31 -6.42 0.89 -14.31
C LEU A 31 -6.37 2.05 -15.31
N MET A 32 -5.29 2.82 -15.27
CA MET A 32 -5.13 3.96 -16.17
C MET A 32 -5.18 3.53 -17.63
N ARG A 33 -4.57 2.39 -17.94
CA ARG A 33 -4.57 1.84 -19.29
C ARG A 33 -5.97 1.38 -19.70
N GLU A 34 -6.73 0.79 -18.76
CA GLU A 34 -8.02 0.20 -19.07
C GLU A 34 -9.16 1.22 -19.09
N VAL A 35 -9.18 2.16 -18.15
CA VAL A 35 -10.30 3.09 -18.01
C VAL A 35 -9.90 4.57 -18.00
N GLY A 36 -8.61 4.87 -18.05
CA GLY A 36 -8.13 6.25 -18.15
C GLY A 36 -8.21 7.04 -16.86
N PRO A 37 -8.31 8.38 -16.96
CA PRO A 37 -8.15 9.28 -15.80
C PRO A 37 -9.13 9.07 -14.64
N ILE A 38 -10.26 8.43 -14.88
CA ILE A 38 -11.20 8.10 -13.80
C ILE A 38 -10.51 7.26 -12.72
N SER A 39 -9.42 6.57 -13.07
CA SER A 39 -8.64 5.75 -12.16
C SER A 39 -8.17 6.53 -10.94
N GLU A 40 -7.73 7.76 -11.15
CA GLU A 40 -7.25 8.61 -10.05
C GLU A 40 -8.36 8.87 -9.03
N HIS A 41 -9.56 9.13 -9.53
CA HIS A 41 -10.72 9.36 -8.68
C HIS A 41 -11.09 8.10 -7.89
N LEU A 42 -11.13 6.96 -8.58
CA LEU A 42 -11.52 5.70 -7.96
C LEU A 42 -10.55 5.28 -6.87
N LEU A 43 -9.26 5.36 -7.15
CA LEU A 43 -8.24 4.97 -6.19
C LEU A 43 -8.11 5.98 -5.04
N GLY A 44 -8.25 7.26 -5.36
CA GLY A 44 -8.26 8.30 -4.32
C GLY A 44 -9.40 8.12 -3.35
N ARG A 45 -10.55 7.68 -3.84
CA ARG A 45 -11.70 7.40 -2.99
C ARG A 45 -11.45 6.21 -2.08
N ALA A 46 -10.79 5.17 -2.60
CA ALA A 46 -10.41 4.01 -1.78
C ALA A 46 -9.51 4.43 -0.63
N LEU A 47 -8.55 5.31 -0.90
CA LEU A 47 -7.67 5.81 0.16
C LEU A 47 -8.45 6.62 1.20
N ARG A 48 -9.37 7.47 0.76
CA ARG A 48 -10.18 8.24 1.70
C ARG A 48 -11.03 7.35 2.60
N ASP A 49 -11.55 6.26 2.05
CA ASP A 49 -12.32 5.29 2.84
C ASP A 49 -11.44 4.63 3.91
N LEU A 50 -10.20 4.31 3.56
CA LEU A 50 -9.24 3.74 4.51
C LEU A 50 -8.80 4.74 5.57
N GLU A 51 -8.78 6.02 5.25
CA GLU A 51 -8.50 7.05 6.22
C GLU A 51 -9.54 7.04 7.35
N GLY A 52 -10.77 6.65 7.03
CA GLY A 52 -11.82 6.52 8.04
C GLY A 52 -11.57 5.40 9.04
N THR A 53 -10.91 4.33 8.63
CA THR A 53 -10.61 3.20 9.52
C THR A 53 -9.20 3.27 10.11
N HIS A 54 -8.28 3.96 9.44
CA HIS A 54 -6.90 4.12 9.90
C HIS A 54 -6.52 5.59 9.87
N PRO A 55 -7.21 6.45 10.65
CA PRO A 55 -7.03 7.90 10.53
C PRO A 55 -5.62 8.38 10.87
N ALA A 56 -4.96 7.74 11.83
CA ALA A 56 -3.61 8.16 12.21
C ALA A 56 -2.60 7.80 11.14
N LEU A 57 -2.70 6.60 10.58
CA LEU A 57 -1.74 6.14 9.57
C LEU A 57 -1.86 6.94 8.28
N PHE A 58 -3.08 7.19 7.83
CA PHE A 58 -3.31 7.88 6.56
C PHE A 58 -3.58 9.36 6.69
N TYR A 59 -3.22 9.95 7.84
CA TYR A 59 -3.41 11.38 8.09
C TYR A 59 -2.70 12.19 7.00
N HIS A 60 -3.46 13.04 6.31
CA HIS A 60 -3.00 13.85 5.19
C HIS A 60 -2.47 13.04 4.00
N ALA A 61 -2.75 11.75 3.95
CA ALA A 61 -2.29 10.93 2.83
C ALA A 61 -3.07 11.22 1.56
N SER A 62 -2.37 11.18 0.45
CA SER A 62 -2.97 11.25 -0.88
C SER A 62 -2.12 10.40 -1.81
N LEU A 63 -2.72 10.00 -2.93
CA LEU A 63 -1.97 9.26 -3.94
C LEU A 63 -1.26 10.23 -4.86
N GLY A 64 -0.01 9.93 -5.16
CA GLY A 64 0.75 10.70 -6.14
C GLY A 64 0.28 10.42 -7.56
N GLY A 65 0.89 11.10 -8.53
CA GLY A 65 0.54 10.94 -9.93
C GLY A 65 0.84 9.57 -10.50
N ASP A 66 1.59 8.75 -9.76
CA ASP A 66 1.91 7.38 -10.14
C ASP A 66 1.13 6.34 -9.31
N GLY A 67 0.21 6.80 -8.47
CA GLY A 67 -0.60 5.92 -7.63
C GLY A 67 0.04 5.52 -6.32
N THR A 68 1.23 6.03 -6.01
CA THR A 68 1.92 5.68 -4.76
C THR A 68 1.56 6.62 -3.62
N VAL A 69 1.83 6.18 -2.40
CA VAL A 69 1.66 6.98 -1.18
C VAL A 69 3.02 7.53 -0.76
N ASP A 70 3.03 8.76 -0.26
CA ASP A 70 4.27 9.41 0.19
C ASP A 70 4.86 8.65 1.38
N ALA A 71 6.03 8.07 1.17
CA ALA A 71 6.70 7.26 2.18
C ALA A 71 7.12 8.08 3.40
N ASP A 72 7.53 9.33 3.19
CA ASP A 72 7.92 10.20 4.30
C ASP A 72 6.74 10.54 5.18
N LEU A 73 5.59 10.79 4.56
CA LEU A 73 4.37 11.06 5.31
C LEU A 73 3.97 9.84 6.14
N LEU A 74 3.99 8.66 5.56
CA LEU A 74 3.66 7.44 6.30
C LEU A 74 4.63 7.22 7.45
N ARG A 75 5.91 7.50 7.23
CA ARG A 75 6.93 7.37 8.29
C ARG A 75 6.61 8.30 9.45
N GLN A 76 6.25 9.53 9.16
CA GLN A 76 5.88 10.50 10.19
C GLN A 76 4.63 10.05 10.94
N ASN A 77 3.61 9.59 10.20
CA ASN A 77 2.36 9.17 10.81
C ASN A 77 2.57 7.96 11.72
N VAL A 78 3.41 7.02 11.30
CA VAL A 78 3.68 5.83 12.10
C VAL A 78 4.36 6.17 13.41
N ARG A 79 5.22 7.19 13.42
CA ARG A 79 5.88 7.62 14.65
C ARG A 79 4.89 8.11 15.70
N SER A 80 3.73 8.60 15.26
CA SER A 80 2.70 9.08 16.19
C SER A 80 1.85 7.97 16.77
N LEU A 81 2.04 6.73 16.32
CA LEU A 81 1.28 5.57 16.81
C LEU A 81 1.95 5.02 18.06
N ALA A 82 1.84 5.76 19.15
CA ALA A 82 2.44 5.36 20.42
C ALA A 82 1.80 4.07 20.94
N GLY A 83 2.65 3.17 21.43
CA GLY A 83 2.17 1.95 22.07
C GLY A 83 1.79 0.82 21.14
N HIS A 84 1.91 1.03 19.82
CA HIS A 84 1.59 0.00 18.83
C HIS A 84 2.83 -0.42 18.05
N PRO A 85 2.93 -1.69 17.67
CA PRO A 85 3.99 -2.11 16.77
C PRO A 85 3.85 -1.38 15.42
N GLN A 86 4.80 -0.49 15.16
CA GLN A 86 4.74 0.36 13.97
C GLN A 86 4.73 -0.45 12.68
N ARG A 87 5.52 -1.54 12.66
CA ARG A 87 5.58 -2.41 11.49
C ARG A 87 4.21 -3.03 11.21
N ASP A 88 3.55 -3.53 12.25
CA ASP A 88 2.25 -4.19 12.09
C ASP A 88 1.19 -3.21 11.63
N ALA A 89 1.22 -1.98 12.16
CA ALA A 89 0.29 -0.93 11.72
C ALA A 89 0.48 -0.61 10.25
N LEU A 90 1.73 -0.51 9.79
CA LEU A 90 2.03 -0.27 8.38
C LEU A 90 1.51 -1.42 7.51
N VAL A 91 1.87 -2.65 7.86
CA VAL A 91 1.48 -3.81 7.06
C VAL A 91 -0.03 -3.92 7.00
N GLN A 92 -0.71 -3.78 8.13
CA GLN A 92 -2.15 -3.89 8.18
C GLN A 92 -2.82 -2.81 7.33
N GLY A 93 -2.44 -1.55 7.52
CA GLY A 93 -3.06 -0.45 6.80
C GLY A 93 -2.77 -0.48 5.31
N LEU A 94 -1.52 -0.72 4.92
CA LEU A 94 -1.15 -0.78 3.51
C LEU A 94 -1.78 -1.98 2.83
N ASN A 95 -1.89 -3.10 3.53
CA ASN A 95 -2.54 -4.29 3.00
C ASN A 95 -4.02 -4.03 2.75
N GLU A 96 -4.69 -3.37 3.68
CA GLU A 96 -6.10 -3.03 3.51
C GLU A 96 -6.30 -2.05 2.36
N LEU A 97 -5.38 -1.11 2.17
CA LEU A 97 -5.44 -0.21 1.01
C LEU A 97 -5.29 -1.00 -0.29
N LEU A 98 -4.33 -1.93 -0.33
CA LEU A 98 -4.15 -2.77 -1.51
C LEU A 98 -5.41 -3.57 -1.82
N TYR A 99 -6.01 -4.19 -0.83
CA TYR A 99 -7.25 -4.94 -1.04
C TYR A 99 -8.38 -4.03 -1.50
N ALA A 100 -8.46 -2.82 -0.96
CA ALA A 100 -9.47 -1.85 -1.42
C ALA A 100 -9.26 -1.49 -2.88
N GLU A 101 -8.01 -1.29 -3.30
CA GLU A 101 -7.69 -1.00 -4.70
C GLU A 101 -7.99 -2.18 -5.61
N LEU A 102 -7.67 -3.40 -5.16
CA LEU A 102 -8.00 -4.60 -5.92
C LEU A 102 -9.51 -4.78 -6.05
N LEU A 103 -10.27 -4.41 -5.03
CA LEU A 103 -11.72 -4.45 -5.10
C LEU A 103 -12.26 -3.43 -6.12
N VAL A 104 -11.67 -2.24 -6.15
CA VAL A 104 -12.01 -1.25 -7.17
C VAL A 104 -11.77 -1.83 -8.57
N LEU A 105 -10.63 -2.45 -8.77
CA LEU A 105 -10.26 -3.05 -10.05
C LEU A 105 -11.25 -4.14 -10.43
N ARG A 106 -11.58 -5.01 -9.48
CA ARG A 106 -12.53 -6.10 -9.70
C ARG A 106 -13.92 -5.58 -10.05
N LYS A 107 -14.40 -4.57 -9.32
CA LYS A 107 -15.73 -4.00 -9.56
C LYS A 107 -15.79 -3.23 -10.88
N THR A 108 -14.70 -2.60 -11.25
CA THR A 108 -14.64 -1.78 -12.46
C THR A 108 -14.44 -2.62 -13.71
N LEU A 109 -13.57 -3.63 -13.66
CA LEU A 109 -13.16 -4.39 -14.83
C LEU A 109 -13.59 -5.85 -14.82
N GLY A 110 -13.84 -6.42 -13.64
CA GLY A 110 -14.21 -7.82 -13.48
C GLY A 110 -13.12 -8.65 -12.80
N PRO A 111 -13.51 -9.83 -12.27
CA PRO A 111 -12.58 -10.66 -11.50
C PRO A 111 -11.40 -11.19 -12.31
N GLN A 112 -11.55 -11.37 -13.61
CA GLN A 112 -10.44 -11.84 -14.44
C GLN A 112 -9.29 -10.84 -14.49
N HIS A 113 -9.60 -9.54 -14.41
CA HIS A 113 -8.56 -8.51 -14.37
C HIS A 113 -7.84 -8.49 -13.04
N GLU A 114 -8.53 -8.75 -11.96
CA GLU A 114 -7.89 -8.94 -10.65
C GLU A 114 -6.88 -10.09 -10.73
N GLY A 115 -7.26 -11.20 -11.32
CA GLY A 115 -6.36 -12.33 -11.51
C GLY A 115 -5.11 -11.98 -12.31
N ARG A 116 -5.28 -11.14 -13.34
CA ARG A 116 -4.16 -10.69 -14.15
C ARG A 116 -3.18 -9.84 -13.37
N ILE A 117 -3.68 -8.88 -12.58
CA ILE A 117 -2.79 -8.02 -11.80
C ILE A 117 -2.08 -8.82 -10.70
N LEU A 118 -2.76 -9.79 -10.10
CA LEU A 118 -2.12 -10.66 -9.11
C LEU A 118 -1.00 -11.48 -9.74
N ARG A 119 -1.16 -11.89 -10.99
CA ARG A 119 -0.11 -12.58 -11.71
C ARG A 119 1.07 -11.67 -11.99
N VAL A 120 0.79 -10.40 -12.32
CA VAL A 120 1.86 -9.40 -12.50
C VAL A 120 2.65 -9.23 -11.21
N PHE A 121 1.96 -9.17 -10.07
CA PHE A 121 2.64 -9.10 -8.77
C PHE A 121 3.53 -10.31 -8.53
N LYS A 122 3.03 -11.49 -8.85
CA LYS A 122 3.80 -12.73 -8.68
C LYS A 122 5.04 -12.72 -9.54
N ASP A 123 4.90 -12.34 -10.81
CA ASP A 123 6.02 -12.30 -11.75
C ASP A 123 7.07 -11.27 -11.31
N ALA A 124 6.63 -10.16 -10.72
CA ALA A 124 7.52 -9.14 -10.21
C ALA A 124 8.02 -9.43 -8.80
N ARG A 125 7.62 -10.56 -8.21
CA ARG A 125 7.95 -10.96 -6.84
C ARG A 125 7.46 -9.95 -5.81
N LEU A 126 6.28 -9.38 -6.05
CA LEU A 126 5.65 -8.41 -5.16
C LEU A 126 4.49 -9.04 -4.39
N GLN A 127 4.58 -10.31 -4.07
CA GLN A 127 3.61 -10.97 -3.22
C GLN A 127 3.70 -10.38 -1.82
N GLU A 128 2.65 -10.62 -1.03
CA GLU A 128 2.64 -10.17 0.35
C GLU A 128 3.93 -10.55 1.05
N PRO A 129 4.47 -9.64 1.86
CA PRO A 129 5.64 -9.99 2.66
C PRO A 129 5.31 -11.20 3.54
N PRO A 130 6.25 -12.12 3.73
CA PRO A 130 6.01 -13.26 4.61
C PRO A 130 5.51 -12.74 5.96
N ALA A 131 4.35 -13.22 6.36
CA ALA A 131 3.73 -12.74 7.59
C ALA A 131 4.62 -13.08 8.78
N GLY A 132 4.99 -12.05 9.55
CA GLY A 132 5.65 -12.25 10.82
C GLY A 132 6.86 -13.17 10.77
N GLY A 133 7.69 -13.06 9.76
CA GLY A 133 8.84 -13.93 9.64
C GLY A 133 8.47 -15.34 9.21
N HIS A 134 7.29 -15.51 8.77
CA HIS A 134 6.83 -16.77 8.23
C HIS A 134 7.61 -17.08 6.96
N ALA A 135 8.32 -18.09 6.99
CA ALA A 135 9.14 -18.48 5.84
C ALA A 135 8.28 -19.27 4.86
#